data_709024040469d96d4752ec93d39aad05
#
_entry.id   709024040469d96d4752ec93d39aad05
#
_cell.length_a   1.000
_cell.length_b   1.000
_cell.length_c   1.000
_cell.angle_alpha   90.00
_cell.angle_beta   90.00
_cell.angle_gamma   90.00
#
_symmetry.space_group_name_H-M   'P 1'
#
loop_
_entity.id
_entity.type
_entity.pdbx_description
1 polymer ?
#
loop_
_entity_poly.entity_id
_entity_poly.type
_entity_poly.pdbx_seq_one_letter_code
_entity_poly.pdbx_strand_id
1 'polypeptide(L)'
;IPLRLVGSEMCIRDSNIPPEALGTWPSTFQKGESVIIRNLDDIMSYDPVVYESLMPQNIKRLVTSPISRNQDIIAFYGINNPPLDRMDHIAFMLQLLGHFIDSMLRRRNLVEKLENLSYYDQLTGAKNRHALNKQLASLTKGQSLGILYGDVMGLKQINDTLGHQAGDKALLYACEKLKSHFPEECVYRIGGDEFIVLIPGITENLFQSMIRSILADMAEGSVHLALGSVWVEDCTDNAEKALSEADARMYEDKRAYYAKNRQLDRRRR
;
A
#
# COMPACT_ATOMS: atom_id res chain seq x y z
N ILE A 1 9.21 11.90 4.91
CA ILE A 1 9.14 12.52 3.56
C ILE A 1 9.92 13.81 3.59
N PRO A 2 10.94 13.97 2.73
CA PRO A 2 11.70 15.20 2.66
C PRO A 2 10.94 16.31 1.94
N LEU A 3 10.76 17.44 2.58
CA LEU A 3 10.22 18.65 1.96
C LEU A 3 11.38 19.56 1.51
N ARG A 4 11.52 19.78 0.21
CA ARG A 4 12.55 20.64 -0.36
C ARG A 4 11.95 21.93 -0.91
N LEU A 5 12.30 23.08 -0.33
CA LEU A 5 11.97 24.42 -0.84
C LEU A 5 13.26 25.12 -1.25
N VAL A 6 13.35 25.66 -2.47
CA VAL A 6 14.55 26.31 -3.01
C VAL A 6 14.29 27.79 -3.20
N GLY A 7 15.10 28.60 -2.56
CA GLY A 7 15.25 30.05 -2.83
C GLY A 7 16.73 30.41 -2.76
N SER A 8 17.15 31.55 -3.33
CA SER A 8 18.52 31.87 -3.66
C SER A 8 19.54 31.89 -2.50
N GLU A 9 19.14 31.57 -1.26
CA GLU A 9 20.00 31.27 -0.11
C GLU A 9 19.34 30.28 0.90
N MET A 10 18.35 29.52 0.50
CA MET A 10 17.74 28.49 1.36
C MET A 10 18.26 27.10 1.01
N CYS A 11 19.18 26.61 1.81
CA CYS A 11 19.53 25.19 1.81
C CYS A 11 18.49 24.44 2.63
N ILE A 12 17.73 23.54 1.98
CA ILE A 12 16.97 22.53 2.70
C ILE A 12 17.80 21.27 2.74
N ARG A 13 18.19 20.90 3.93
CA ARG A 13 18.74 19.58 4.20
C ARG A 13 17.62 18.69 4.74
N ASP A 14 17.36 17.58 4.05
CA ASP A 14 16.83 16.40 4.67
C ASP A 14 17.86 15.88 5.65
N SER A 15 17.56 15.96 6.92
CA SER A 15 18.35 15.29 7.93
C SER A 15 17.39 14.67 8.94
N ASN A 16 17.54 13.37 9.15
CA ASN A 16 17.05 12.74 10.36
C ASN A 16 17.89 13.31 11.50
N ILE A 17 17.44 14.41 12.09
CA ILE A 17 18.07 15.00 13.26
C ILE A 17 17.63 14.14 14.45
N PRO A 18 18.55 13.51 15.17
CA PRO A 18 18.20 12.72 16.34
C PRO A 18 17.58 13.67 17.40
N PRO A 19 16.57 13.19 18.17
CA PRO A 19 15.89 14.01 19.17
C PRO A 19 16.82 14.71 20.15
N GLU A 20 17.96 14.07 20.46
CA GLU A 20 18.98 14.59 21.37
C GLU A 20 19.68 15.85 20.84
N ALA A 21 19.71 16.03 19.52
CA ALA A 21 20.32 17.21 18.88
C ALA A 21 19.37 18.42 18.82
N LEU A 22 18.13 18.27 19.25
CA LEU A 22 17.15 19.36 19.26
C LEU A 22 17.14 20.16 20.56
N GLY A 23 17.95 19.80 21.56
CA GLY A 23 18.08 20.52 22.82
C GLY A 23 16.73 20.85 23.47
N THR A 24 16.44 22.14 23.66
CA THR A 24 15.19 22.62 24.30
C THR A 24 13.99 22.72 23.34
N TRP A 25 14.17 22.53 22.02
CA TRP A 25 13.10 22.70 21.02
C TRP A 25 11.86 21.83 21.22
N PRO A 26 11.99 20.55 21.62
CA PRO A 26 10.82 19.70 21.82
C PRO A 26 9.81 20.27 22.78
N SER A 27 10.25 20.92 23.84
CA SER A 27 9.38 21.55 24.84
C SER A 27 8.60 22.75 24.29
N THR A 28 9.19 23.52 23.38
CA THR A 28 8.56 24.64 22.68
C THR A 28 7.59 24.12 21.61
N PHE A 29 8.01 23.12 20.85
CA PHE A 29 7.19 22.50 19.80
C PHE A 29 5.94 21.80 20.35
N GLN A 30 6.02 21.17 21.54
CA GLN A 30 4.86 20.56 22.19
C GLN A 30 3.76 21.58 22.53
N LYS A 31 4.13 22.85 22.73
CA LYS A 31 3.17 23.94 22.92
C LYS A 31 2.61 24.49 21.61
N GLY A 32 3.07 23.97 20.45
CA GLY A 32 2.72 24.49 19.12
C GLY A 32 3.41 25.79 18.77
N GLU A 33 4.44 26.18 19.53
CA GLU A 33 5.16 27.43 19.35
C GLU A 33 6.37 27.26 18.44
N SER A 34 6.74 28.35 17.74
CA SER A 34 7.97 28.41 16.94
C SER A 34 9.18 28.72 17.82
N VAL A 35 10.32 28.14 17.49
CA VAL A 35 11.60 28.51 18.03
C VAL A 35 12.15 29.68 17.20
N ILE A 36 12.52 30.78 17.85
CA ILE A 36 13.07 31.99 17.25
C ILE A 36 14.43 32.28 17.88
N ILE A 37 15.50 32.07 17.11
CA ILE A 37 16.87 32.42 17.51
C ILE A 37 17.27 33.69 16.77
N ARG A 38 17.31 34.84 17.48
CA ARG A 38 17.64 36.12 16.91
C ARG A 38 19.14 36.32 16.76
N ASN A 39 19.94 35.74 17.64
CA ASN A 39 21.37 35.64 17.55
C ASN A 39 21.82 34.29 18.07
N LEU A 40 22.60 33.53 17.29
CA LEU A 40 23.04 32.20 17.67
C LEU A 40 23.93 32.21 18.91
N ASP A 41 24.78 33.26 19.06
CA ASP A 41 25.70 33.34 20.20
C ASP A 41 24.96 33.43 21.55
N ASP A 42 23.73 33.95 21.56
CA ASP A 42 22.95 34.09 22.79
C ASP A 42 22.50 32.73 23.36
N ILE A 43 22.38 31.68 22.51
CA ILE A 43 21.92 30.37 22.96
C ILE A 43 23.04 29.47 23.51
N MET A 44 24.31 29.84 23.30
CA MET A 44 25.47 29.05 23.72
C MET A 44 25.43 28.73 25.24
N SER A 45 24.90 29.65 26.04
CA SER A 45 24.87 29.52 27.50
C SER A 45 23.77 28.59 28.03
N TYR A 46 22.64 28.44 27.30
CA TYR A 46 21.49 27.64 27.77
C TYR A 46 21.10 26.47 26.87
N ASP A 47 21.57 26.44 25.62
CA ASP A 47 21.37 25.33 24.69
C ASP A 47 22.62 25.07 23.83
N PRO A 48 23.71 24.58 24.45
CA PRO A 48 24.97 24.36 23.75
C PRO A 48 24.88 23.29 22.66
N VAL A 49 23.98 22.34 22.81
CA VAL A 49 23.75 21.25 21.83
C VAL A 49 23.25 21.84 20.51
N VAL A 50 22.25 22.70 20.57
CA VAL A 50 21.72 23.36 19.38
C VAL A 50 22.77 24.32 18.80
N TYR A 51 23.50 25.07 19.65
CA TYR A 51 24.59 25.96 19.21
C TYR A 51 25.62 25.18 18.37
N GLU A 52 26.14 24.08 18.89
CA GLU A 52 27.14 23.25 18.20
C GLU A 52 26.63 22.66 16.90
N SER A 53 25.32 22.34 16.83
CA SER A 53 24.68 21.84 15.63
C SER A 53 24.50 22.86 14.52
N LEU A 54 24.22 24.12 14.87
CA LEU A 54 23.91 25.20 13.92
C LEU A 54 25.14 25.98 13.46
N MET A 55 26.16 26.14 14.33
CA MET A 55 27.34 26.92 14.08
C MET A 55 28.11 26.47 12.81
N PRO A 56 28.36 25.18 12.57
CA PRO A 56 29.06 24.72 11.37
C PRO A 56 28.31 25.01 10.06
N GLN A 57 27.02 25.29 10.16
CA GLN A 57 26.13 25.55 9.01
C GLN A 57 26.07 27.06 8.66
N ASN A 58 26.86 27.91 9.32
CA ASN A 58 26.86 29.36 9.18
C ASN A 58 25.48 29.99 9.44
N ILE A 59 24.71 29.40 10.37
CA ILE A 59 23.43 29.93 10.80
C ILE A 59 23.65 30.90 11.93
N LYS A 60 23.29 32.16 11.72
CA LYS A 60 23.36 33.21 12.74
C LYS A 60 22.01 33.48 13.38
N ARG A 61 20.95 33.26 12.65
CA ARG A 61 19.54 33.44 13.05
C ARG A 61 18.70 32.32 12.51
N LEU A 62 17.64 31.95 13.23
CA LEU A 62 16.77 30.87 12.82
C LEU A 62 15.33 31.13 13.28
N VAL A 63 14.39 30.83 12.43
CA VAL A 63 13.00 30.65 12.80
C VAL A 63 12.58 29.28 12.36
N THR A 64 12.10 28.42 13.29
CA THR A 64 11.63 27.08 12.97
C THR A 64 10.32 26.81 13.69
N SER A 65 9.42 26.10 13.01
CA SER A 65 8.08 25.75 13.49
C SER A 65 7.82 24.26 13.35
N PRO A 66 7.09 23.65 14.28
CA PRO A 66 6.71 22.25 14.21
C PRO A 66 5.58 22.01 13.21
N ILE A 67 5.56 20.80 12.64
CA ILE A 67 4.38 20.18 12.08
C ILE A 67 3.93 19.15 13.11
N SER A 68 2.83 19.42 13.79
CA SER A 68 2.35 18.58 14.89
C SER A 68 1.03 17.92 14.53
N ARG A 69 0.85 16.68 15.02
CA ARG A 69 -0.40 15.89 14.90
C ARG A 69 -0.77 15.29 16.24
N ASN A 70 -1.94 15.62 16.79
CA ASN A 70 -2.42 15.14 18.09
C ASN A 70 -1.40 15.33 19.22
N GLN A 71 -0.68 16.46 19.23
CA GLN A 71 0.42 16.80 20.14
C GLN A 71 1.75 16.08 19.84
N ASP A 72 1.80 15.15 18.90
CA ASP A 72 3.06 14.55 18.44
C ASP A 72 3.72 15.42 17.37
N ILE A 73 5.01 15.66 17.51
CA ILE A 73 5.82 16.38 16.52
C ILE A 73 6.18 15.40 15.41
N ILE A 74 5.63 15.62 14.20
CA ILE A 74 5.90 14.76 13.03
C ILE A 74 7.17 15.23 12.30
N ALA A 75 7.34 16.54 12.21
CA ALA A 75 8.44 17.20 11.56
C ALA A 75 8.57 18.65 12.06
N PHE A 76 9.64 19.31 11.68
CA PHE A 76 9.77 20.76 11.82
C PHE A 76 10.43 21.31 10.55
N TYR A 77 10.27 22.59 10.34
CA TYR A 77 10.80 23.29 9.20
C TYR A 77 11.04 24.77 9.56
N GLY A 78 11.98 25.40 8.87
CA GLY A 78 12.37 26.73 9.26
C GLY A 78 13.11 27.51 8.17
N ILE A 79 13.48 28.73 8.50
CA ILE A 79 14.22 29.64 7.66
C ILE A 79 15.50 30.08 8.39
N ASN A 80 16.63 29.86 7.73
CA ASN A 80 17.96 30.28 8.21
C ASN A 80 18.25 31.71 7.81
N ASN A 81 18.85 32.45 8.74
CA ASN A 81 19.30 33.84 8.56
C ASN A 81 18.23 34.82 8.04
N PRO A 82 16.96 34.74 8.55
CA PRO A 82 15.93 35.68 8.13
C PRO A 82 16.29 37.15 8.55
N PRO A 83 15.69 38.17 7.91
CA PRO A 83 15.77 39.54 8.37
C PRO A 83 15.22 39.70 9.79
N LEU A 84 15.95 40.41 10.65
CA LEU A 84 15.67 40.57 12.07
C LEU A 84 14.28 41.16 12.34
N ASP A 85 13.93 42.16 11.55
CA ASP A 85 12.65 42.89 11.62
C ASP A 85 11.44 42.07 11.19
N ARG A 86 11.64 40.89 10.55
CA ARG A 86 10.58 40.04 10.04
C ARG A 86 10.45 38.72 10.76
N MET A 87 11.28 38.39 11.74
CA MET A 87 11.35 37.10 12.35
C MET A 87 10.02 36.64 13.00
N ASP A 88 9.35 37.56 13.71
CA ASP A 88 8.06 37.26 14.35
C ASP A 88 6.95 37.03 13.31
N HIS A 89 6.95 37.81 12.23
CA HIS A 89 6.02 37.60 11.13
C HIS A 89 6.27 36.25 10.41
N ILE A 90 7.53 35.91 10.19
CA ILE A 90 7.94 34.65 9.62
C ILE A 90 7.50 33.48 10.53
N ALA A 91 7.68 33.58 11.84
CA ALA A 91 7.25 32.55 12.78
C ALA A 91 5.71 32.29 12.68
N PHE A 92 4.94 33.38 12.65
CA PHE A 92 3.50 33.30 12.47
C PHE A 92 3.10 32.63 11.13
N MET A 93 3.75 33.02 10.03
CA MET A 93 3.51 32.42 8.72
C MET A 93 3.90 30.95 8.68
N LEU A 94 5.00 30.56 9.31
CA LEU A 94 5.40 29.14 9.40
C LEU A 94 4.38 28.35 10.22
N GLN A 95 3.88 28.87 11.34
CA GLN A 95 2.82 28.17 12.10
C GLN A 95 1.58 27.94 11.27
N LEU A 96 1.09 28.94 10.51
CA LEU A 96 -0.04 28.76 9.60
C LEU A 96 0.22 27.72 8.52
N LEU A 97 1.42 27.75 7.92
CA LEU A 97 1.84 26.77 6.93
C LEU A 97 1.91 25.35 7.52
N GLY A 98 2.35 25.20 8.78
CA GLY A 98 2.39 23.90 9.48
C GLY A 98 1.02 23.26 9.59
N HIS A 99 0.02 24.04 9.98
CA HIS A 99 -1.38 23.57 10.04
C HIS A 99 -1.91 23.18 8.65
N PHE A 100 -1.57 23.96 7.63
CA PHE A 100 -1.97 23.65 6.24
C PHE A 100 -1.33 22.35 5.75
N ILE A 101 -0.03 22.17 5.98
CA ILE A 101 0.71 20.96 5.61
C ILE A 101 0.12 19.73 6.31
N ASP A 102 -0.12 19.79 7.64
CA ASP A 102 -0.75 18.67 8.36
C ASP A 102 -2.13 18.33 7.80
N SER A 103 -2.94 19.35 7.49
CA SER A 103 -4.27 19.15 6.87
C SER A 103 -4.17 18.46 5.50
N MET A 104 -3.21 18.86 4.66
CA MET A 104 -2.98 18.22 3.36
C MET A 104 -2.50 16.79 3.50
N LEU A 105 -1.59 16.51 4.45
CA LEU A 105 -1.11 15.15 4.72
C LEU A 105 -2.22 14.24 5.23
N ARG A 106 -3.08 14.74 6.12
CA ARG A 106 -4.28 13.99 6.58
C ARG A 106 -5.20 13.65 5.44
N ARG A 107 -5.52 14.63 4.60
CA ARG A 107 -6.39 14.42 3.44
C ARG A 107 -5.82 13.35 2.50
N ARG A 108 -4.53 13.43 2.18
CA ARG A 108 -3.85 12.43 1.35
C ARG A 108 -3.93 11.03 1.95
N ASN A 109 -3.59 10.88 3.24
CA ASN A 109 -3.63 9.59 3.93
C ASN A 109 -5.05 9.01 4.01
N LEU A 110 -6.08 9.86 4.17
CA LEU A 110 -7.47 9.43 4.14
C LEU A 110 -7.91 8.95 2.76
N VAL A 111 -7.52 9.66 1.71
CA VAL A 111 -7.81 9.26 0.31
C VAL A 111 -7.13 7.93 0.01
N GLU A 112 -5.85 7.78 0.31
CA GLU A 112 -5.09 6.54 0.12
C GLU A 112 -5.71 5.37 0.92
N LYS A 113 -6.14 5.62 2.16
CA LYS A 113 -6.83 4.61 2.97
C LYS A 113 -8.19 4.22 2.38
N LEU A 114 -8.95 5.19 1.88
CA LEU A 114 -10.23 4.93 1.20
C LEU A 114 -10.02 4.15 -0.10
N GLU A 115 -9.00 4.49 -0.89
CA GLU A 115 -8.64 3.76 -2.10
C GLU A 115 -8.24 2.31 -1.77
N ASN A 116 -7.39 2.10 -0.78
CA ASN A 116 -6.98 0.77 -0.34
C ASN A 116 -8.17 -0.06 0.15
N LEU A 117 -9.07 0.50 0.94
CA LEU A 117 -10.30 -0.17 1.39
C LEU A 117 -11.26 -0.45 0.23
N SER A 118 -11.27 0.42 -0.79
CA SER A 118 -12.17 0.30 -1.93
C SER A 118 -11.71 -0.71 -2.98
N TYR A 119 -10.40 -0.96 -3.13
CA TYR A 119 -9.86 -1.76 -4.23
C TYR A 119 -9.08 -3.00 -3.82
N TYR A 120 -8.70 -3.16 -2.56
CA TYR A 120 -7.89 -4.29 -2.09
C TYR A 120 -8.62 -5.12 -1.03
N ASP A 121 -8.35 -6.42 -1.04
CA ASP A 121 -8.74 -7.35 0.02
C ASP A 121 -7.82 -7.18 1.23
N GLN A 122 -8.40 -6.99 2.40
CA GLN A 122 -7.64 -6.63 3.60
C GLN A 122 -6.79 -7.78 4.16
N LEU A 123 -7.16 -9.03 3.88
CA LEU A 123 -6.39 -10.19 4.33
C LEU A 123 -5.21 -10.47 3.40
N THR A 124 -5.46 -10.55 2.09
CA THR A 124 -4.48 -11.06 1.13
C THR A 124 -3.70 -9.96 0.39
N GLY A 125 -4.18 -8.71 0.45
CA GLY A 125 -3.61 -7.61 -0.34
C GLY A 125 -3.78 -7.79 -1.85
N ALA A 126 -4.54 -8.80 -2.31
CA ALA A 126 -4.98 -8.88 -3.70
C ALA A 126 -6.02 -7.80 -4.00
N LYS A 127 -6.23 -7.49 -5.27
CA LYS A 127 -7.37 -6.64 -5.64
C LYS A 127 -8.68 -7.33 -5.28
N ASN A 128 -9.71 -6.54 -4.94
CA ASN A 128 -11.01 -7.08 -4.55
C ASN A 128 -12.01 -7.12 -5.73
N ARG A 129 -13.23 -7.59 -5.47
CA ARG A 129 -14.33 -7.66 -6.45
C ARG A 129 -14.65 -6.30 -7.09
N HIS A 130 -14.56 -5.21 -6.33
CA HIS A 130 -14.81 -3.87 -6.89
C HIS A 130 -13.75 -3.48 -7.93
N ALA A 131 -12.47 -3.77 -7.64
CA ALA A 131 -11.37 -3.57 -8.59
C ALA A 131 -11.52 -4.43 -9.84
N LEU A 132 -11.96 -5.70 -9.70
CA LEU A 132 -12.25 -6.58 -10.83
C LEU A 132 -13.34 -6.00 -11.75
N ASN A 133 -14.46 -5.57 -11.17
CA ASN A 133 -15.56 -4.98 -11.94
C ASN A 133 -15.12 -3.73 -12.70
N LYS A 134 -14.29 -2.87 -12.07
CA LYS A 134 -13.72 -1.70 -12.73
C LYS A 134 -12.79 -2.09 -13.88
N GLN A 135 -11.97 -3.12 -13.70
CA GLN A 135 -11.08 -3.63 -14.75
C GLN A 135 -11.88 -4.19 -15.93
N LEU A 136 -12.93 -4.99 -15.67
CA LEU A 136 -13.80 -5.53 -16.71
C LEU A 136 -14.47 -4.40 -17.51
N ALA A 137 -14.95 -3.34 -16.83
CA ALA A 137 -15.55 -2.18 -17.49
C ALA A 137 -14.55 -1.35 -18.31
N SER A 138 -13.25 -1.48 -18.07
CA SER A 138 -12.18 -0.75 -18.80
C SER A 138 -11.59 -1.53 -19.97
N LEU A 139 -12.04 -2.77 -20.22
CA LEU A 139 -11.56 -3.56 -21.33
C LEU A 139 -11.88 -2.89 -22.67
N THR A 140 -10.89 -2.91 -23.58
CA THR A 140 -11.03 -2.30 -24.90
C THR A 140 -11.41 -3.34 -25.94
N LYS A 141 -12.17 -2.90 -26.95
CA LYS A 141 -12.58 -3.76 -28.08
C LYS A 141 -11.35 -4.27 -28.84
N GLY A 142 -11.39 -5.53 -29.27
CA GLY A 142 -10.31 -6.16 -30.01
C GLY A 142 -9.11 -6.57 -29.16
N GLN A 143 -9.19 -6.45 -27.82
CA GLN A 143 -8.12 -6.83 -26.92
C GLN A 143 -8.25 -8.31 -26.52
N SER A 144 -7.13 -9.04 -26.57
CA SER A 144 -7.08 -10.42 -26.04
C SER A 144 -7.20 -10.41 -24.50
N LEU A 145 -7.67 -11.53 -23.94
CA LEU A 145 -7.89 -11.64 -22.52
C LEU A 145 -7.60 -13.06 -22.04
N GLY A 146 -6.72 -13.18 -21.04
CA GLY A 146 -6.51 -14.41 -20.27
C GLY A 146 -7.24 -14.33 -18.93
N ILE A 147 -8.02 -15.36 -18.59
CA ILE A 147 -8.77 -15.47 -17.34
C ILE A 147 -8.39 -16.78 -16.67
N LEU A 148 -8.05 -16.74 -15.38
CA LEU A 148 -7.95 -17.90 -14.52
C LEU A 148 -8.90 -17.70 -13.34
N TYR A 149 -9.80 -18.64 -13.12
CA TYR A 149 -10.65 -18.70 -11.94
C TYR A 149 -10.07 -19.74 -10.97
N GLY A 150 -9.97 -19.42 -9.69
CA GLY A 150 -9.41 -20.29 -8.66
C GLY A 150 -10.26 -20.34 -7.40
N ASP A 151 -10.36 -21.52 -6.78
CA ASP A 151 -11.07 -21.73 -5.51
C ASP A 151 -10.19 -22.55 -4.56
N VAL A 152 -10.01 -22.07 -3.33
CA VAL A 152 -9.17 -22.74 -2.31
C VAL A 152 -9.91 -23.95 -1.75
N MET A 153 -9.37 -25.12 -2.04
CA MET A 153 -10.00 -26.38 -1.70
C MET A 153 -9.98 -26.67 -0.20
N GLY A 154 -11.13 -27.07 0.35
CA GLY A 154 -11.23 -27.51 1.73
C GLY A 154 -11.07 -26.41 2.78
N LEU A 155 -11.15 -25.12 2.43
CA LEU A 155 -10.99 -23.99 3.36
C LEU A 155 -11.91 -24.11 4.59
N LYS A 156 -13.16 -24.51 4.38
CA LYS A 156 -14.11 -24.73 5.49
C LYS A 156 -13.62 -25.82 6.45
N GLN A 157 -13.06 -26.92 5.93
CA GLN A 157 -12.54 -28.01 6.76
C GLN A 157 -11.31 -27.56 7.54
N ILE A 158 -10.41 -26.77 6.91
CA ILE A 158 -9.25 -26.16 7.57
C ILE A 158 -9.73 -25.30 8.74
N ASN A 159 -10.71 -24.42 8.50
CA ASN A 159 -11.29 -23.55 9.53
C ASN A 159 -11.90 -24.35 10.69
N ASP A 160 -12.71 -25.37 10.37
CA ASP A 160 -13.42 -26.18 11.37
C ASP A 160 -12.46 -27.06 12.21
N THR A 161 -11.31 -27.46 11.64
CA THR A 161 -10.37 -28.38 12.28
C THR A 161 -9.22 -27.66 12.97
N LEU A 162 -8.67 -26.61 12.34
CA LEU A 162 -7.46 -25.91 12.76
C LEU A 162 -7.71 -24.42 13.13
N GLY A 163 -8.97 -23.96 13.02
CA GLY A 163 -9.36 -22.60 13.34
C GLY A 163 -9.17 -21.61 12.19
N HIS A 164 -9.81 -20.42 12.31
CA HIS A 164 -9.80 -19.40 11.26
C HIS A 164 -8.41 -18.88 10.90
N GLN A 165 -7.48 -18.81 11.86
CA GLN A 165 -6.10 -18.40 11.57
C GLN A 165 -5.40 -19.35 10.59
N ALA A 166 -5.72 -20.64 10.62
CA ALA A 166 -5.17 -21.61 9.65
C ALA A 166 -5.78 -21.42 8.26
N GLY A 167 -7.07 -21.09 8.18
CA GLY A 167 -7.73 -20.74 6.93
C GLY A 167 -7.18 -19.44 6.33
N ASP A 168 -6.92 -18.41 7.16
CA ASP A 168 -6.30 -17.18 6.71
C ASP A 168 -4.91 -17.43 6.11
N LYS A 169 -4.09 -18.28 6.74
CA LYS A 169 -2.80 -18.69 6.19
C LYS A 169 -2.93 -19.44 4.86
N ALA A 170 -3.95 -20.28 4.70
CA ALA A 170 -4.20 -20.99 3.44
C ALA A 170 -4.58 -20.00 2.32
N LEU A 171 -5.38 -18.96 2.62
CA LEU A 171 -5.74 -17.89 1.69
C LEU A 171 -4.53 -17.03 1.30
N LEU A 172 -3.69 -16.67 2.28
CA LEU A 172 -2.45 -15.94 2.03
C LEU A 172 -1.51 -16.74 1.13
N TYR A 173 -1.31 -18.03 1.43
CA TYR A 173 -0.49 -18.93 0.61
C TYR A 173 -1.00 -19.01 -0.84
N ALA A 174 -2.32 -19.21 -1.03
CA ALA A 174 -2.93 -19.26 -2.35
C ALA A 174 -2.70 -17.95 -3.12
N CYS A 175 -2.86 -16.80 -2.46
CA CYS A 175 -2.62 -15.50 -3.06
C CYS A 175 -1.16 -15.30 -3.46
N GLU A 176 -0.20 -15.65 -2.60
CA GLU A 176 1.24 -15.57 -2.88
C GLU A 176 1.62 -16.44 -4.08
N LYS A 177 1.07 -17.66 -4.16
CA LYS A 177 1.28 -18.54 -5.32
C LYS A 177 0.75 -17.93 -6.60
N LEU A 178 -0.45 -17.35 -6.60
CA LEU A 178 -0.97 -16.65 -7.77
C LEU A 178 -0.09 -15.45 -8.16
N LYS A 179 0.32 -14.63 -7.19
CA LYS A 179 1.20 -13.47 -7.44
C LYS A 179 2.61 -13.84 -7.92
N SER A 180 3.11 -15.03 -7.58
CA SER A 180 4.42 -15.50 -8.06
C SER A 180 4.42 -15.97 -9.53
N HIS A 181 3.25 -16.32 -10.07
CA HIS A 181 3.09 -16.78 -11.45
C HIS A 181 2.44 -15.76 -12.38
N PHE A 182 1.71 -14.77 -11.82
CA PHE A 182 0.98 -13.75 -12.58
C PHE A 182 1.34 -12.34 -12.08
N PRO A 183 1.18 -11.29 -12.94
CA PRO A 183 1.36 -9.92 -12.49
C PRO A 183 0.46 -9.61 -11.28
N GLU A 184 1.02 -9.02 -10.24
CA GLU A 184 0.33 -8.80 -8.97
C GLU A 184 -0.95 -7.97 -9.14
N GLU A 185 -0.91 -6.99 -10.03
CA GLU A 185 -2.04 -6.12 -10.39
C GLU A 185 -3.17 -6.84 -11.13
N CYS A 186 -2.94 -8.08 -11.58
CA CYS A 186 -3.92 -8.91 -12.28
C CYS A 186 -4.58 -9.95 -11.37
N VAL A 187 -4.21 -10.02 -10.08
CA VAL A 187 -4.73 -11.00 -9.12
C VAL A 187 -5.83 -10.36 -8.27
N TYR A 188 -7.01 -11.00 -8.25
CA TYR A 188 -8.19 -10.52 -7.54
C TYR A 188 -8.72 -11.60 -6.59
N ARG A 189 -9.11 -11.21 -5.38
CA ARG A 189 -9.93 -12.04 -4.48
C ARG A 189 -11.35 -11.51 -4.47
N ILE A 190 -12.31 -12.34 -4.90
CA ILE A 190 -13.70 -11.91 -5.14
C ILE A 190 -14.70 -12.43 -4.12
N GLY A 191 -14.31 -13.39 -3.32
CA GLY A 191 -15.15 -14.04 -2.30
C GLY A 191 -14.28 -14.74 -1.26
N GLY A 192 -14.88 -15.48 -0.36
CA GLY A 192 -14.20 -16.15 0.75
C GLY A 192 -12.96 -16.95 0.31
N ASP A 193 -13.14 -17.91 -0.59
CA ASP A 193 -12.12 -18.83 -1.12
C ASP A 193 -11.83 -18.63 -2.62
N GLU A 194 -12.46 -17.63 -3.25
CA GLU A 194 -12.43 -17.41 -4.69
C GLU A 194 -11.43 -16.35 -5.12
N PHE A 195 -10.58 -16.69 -6.09
CA PHE A 195 -9.62 -15.82 -6.74
C PHE A 195 -9.85 -15.77 -8.25
N ILE A 196 -9.54 -14.63 -8.85
CA ILE A 196 -9.50 -14.46 -10.31
C ILE A 196 -8.16 -13.85 -10.69
N VAL A 197 -7.58 -14.34 -11.77
CA VAL A 197 -6.52 -13.64 -12.50
C VAL A 197 -7.10 -13.17 -13.82
N LEU A 198 -6.96 -11.87 -14.13
CA LEU A 198 -7.48 -11.24 -15.33
C LEU A 198 -6.37 -10.47 -16.02
N ILE A 199 -5.91 -10.93 -17.19
CA ILE A 199 -4.76 -10.36 -17.90
C ILE A 199 -5.17 -9.89 -19.30
N PRO A 200 -5.48 -8.59 -19.44
CA PRO A 200 -5.77 -8.00 -20.74
C PRO A 200 -4.52 -7.92 -21.64
N GLY A 201 -4.69 -8.16 -22.94
CA GLY A 201 -3.63 -8.01 -23.95
C GLY A 201 -2.59 -9.12 -23.95
N ILE A 202 -2.78 -10.21 -23.18
CA ILE A 202 -1.84 -11.34 -23.14
C ILE A 202 -2.00 -12.22 -24.38
N THR A 203 -0.88 -12.72 -24.91
CA THR A 203 -0.91 -13.73 -25.97
C THR A 203 -1.27 -15.10 -25.41
N GLU A 204 -1.92 -15.94 -26.23
CA GLU A 204 -2.32 -17.29 -25.81
C GLU A 204 -1.14 -18.12 -25.32
N ASN A 205 -0.03 -18.12 -26.08
CA ASN A 205 1.16 -18.92 -25.74
C ASN A 205 1.75 -18.55 -24.38
N LEU A 206 1.82 -17.26 -24.05
CA LEU A 206 2.34 -16.78 -22.78
C LEU A 206 1.37 -17.15 -21.65
N PHE A 207 0.07 -16.93 -21.84
CA PHE A 207 -0.95 -17.31 -20.88
C PHE A 207 -0.92 -18.80 -20.57
N GLN A 208 -0.90 -19.67 -21.59
CA GLN A 208 -0.82 -21.11 -21.42
C GLN A 208 0.47 -21.56 -20.73
N SER A 209 1.59 -20.84 -20.95
CA SER A 209 2.83 -21.12 -20.22
C SER A 209 2.71 -20.82 -18.73
N MET A 210 2.07 -19.68 -18.37
CA MET A 210 1.82 -19.32 -16.98
C MET A 210 0.86 -20.34 -16.30
N ILE A 211 -0.19 -20.76 -17.00
CA ILE A 211 -1.12 -21.79 -16.49
C ILE A 211 -0.39 -23.11 -16.21
N ARG A 212 0.45 -23.58 -17.13
CA ARG A 212 1.25 -24.80 -16.88
C ARG A 212 2.17 -24.67 -15.67
N SER A 213 2.78 -23.50 -15.51
CA SER A 213 3.70 -23.21 -14.40
C SER A 213 2.98 -23.27 -13.05
N ILE A 214 1.83 -22.62 -12.92
CA ILE A 214 1.08 -22.64 -11.65
C ILE A 214 0.52 -24.04 -11.36
N LEU A 215 0.02 -24.76 -12.35
CA LEU A 215 -0.48 -26.12 -12.16
C LEU A 215 0.61 -27.07 -11.63
N ALA A 216 1.83 -26.94 -12.13
CA ALA A 216 2.98 -27.72 -11.66
C ALA A 216 3.34 -27.37 -10.19
N ASP A 217 3.39 -26.07 -9.86
CA ASP A 217 3.71 -25.61 -8.52
C ASP A 217 2.63 -26.01 -7.49
N MET A 218 1.35 -25.92 -7.86
CA MET A 218 0.24 -26.29 -6.98
C MET A 218 0.12 -27.80 -6.76
N ALA A 219 0.66 -28.63 -7.65
CA ALA A 219 0.64 -30.10 -7.47
C ALA A 219 1.51 -30.56 -6.29
N GLU A 220 2.55 -29.79 -5.93
CA GLU A 220 3.47 -30.08 -4.83
C GLU A 220 3.10 -29.31 -3.54
N GLY A 221 2.10 -28.43 -3.59
CA GLY A 221 1.72 -27.53 -2.51
C GLY A 221 0.87 -28.21 -1.42
N SER A 222 0.89 -27.62 -0.21
CA SER A 222 0.07 -28.04 0.93
C SER A 222 -1.39 -27.55 0.84
N VAL A 223 -1.66 -26.52 0.04
CA VAL A 223 -2.98 -25.95 -0.24
C VAL A 223 -3.28 -26.20 -1.71
N HIS A 224 -4.44 -26.76 -1.99
CA HIS A 224 -4.87 -27.02 -3.36
C HIS A 224 -5.85 -25.95 -3.83
N LEU A 225 -5.68 -25.50 -5.09
CA LEU A 225 -6.60 -24.64 -5.80
C LEU A 225 -7.29 -25.45 -6.89
N ALA A 226 -8.62 -25.44 -6.93
CA ALA A 226 -9.34 -25.80 -8.14
C ALA A 226 -9.20 -24.66 -9.15
N LEU A 227 -8.78 -24.97 -10.37
CA LEU A 227 -8.43 -23.97 -11.37
C LEU A 227 -9.19 -24.17 -12.68
N GLY A 228 -9.72 -23.08 -13.24
CA GLY A 228 -10.33 -23.07 -14.56
C GLY A 228 -9.78 -21.88 -15.37
N SER A 229 -9.26 -22.14 -16.56
CA SER A 229 -8.64 -21.10 -17.39
C SER A 229 -9.28 -20.99 -18.76
N VAL A 230 -9.39 -19.77 -19.27
CA VAL A 230 -9.90 -19.44 -20.60
C VAL A 230 -9.04 -18.31 -21.18
N TRP A 231 -8.72 -18.42 -22.46
CA TRP A 231 -8.14 -17.34 -23.22
C TRP A 231 -9.05 -17.01 -24.40
N VAL A 232 -9.24 -15.73 -24.69
CA VAL A 232 -9.99 -15.24 -25.85
C VAL A 232 -9.15 -14.23 -26.61
N GLU A 233 -9.19 -14.31 -27.92
CA GLU A 233 -8.45 -13.40 -28.82
C GLU A 233 -9.04 -11.99 -28.80
N ASP A 234 -10.36 -11.89 -28.66
CA ASP A 234 -11.11 -10.64 -28.57
C ASP A 234 -12.10 -10.70 -27.41
N CYS A 235 -11.92 -9.81 -26.44
CA CYS A 235 -12.81 -9.68 -25.29
C CYS A 235 -14.08 -8.86 -25.58
N THR A 236 -14.24 -8.31 -26.81
CA THR A 236 -15.45 -7.57 -27.20
C THR A 236 -16.68 -8.48 -27.05
N ASP A 237 -17.63 -8.07 -26.22
CA ASP A 237 -18.86 -8.82 -25.91
C ASP A 237 -18.66 -10.25 -25.37
N ASN A 238 -17.39 -10.68 -25.13
CA ASN A 238 -17.05 -12.04 -24.72
C ASN A 238 -16.47 -12.15 -23.30
N ALA A 239 -16.15 -11.03 -22.64
CA ALA A 239 -15.49 -11.06 -21.33
C ALA A 239 -16.31 -11.76 -20.24
N GLU A 240 -17.60 -11.48 -20.14
CA GLU A 240 -18.50 -12.10 -19.16
C GLU A 240 -18.69 -13.61 -19.46
N LYS A 241 -18.81 -13.96 -20.75
CA LYS A 241 -18.93 -15.37 -21.19
C LYS A 241 -17.65 -16.13 -20.88
N ALA A 242 -16.49 -15.55 -21.15
CA ALA A 242 -15.19 -16.15 -20.86
C ALA A 242 -14.98 -16.33 -19.33
N LEU A 243 -15.43 -15.36 -18.51
CA LEU A 243 -15.42 -15.48 -17.06
C LEU A 243 -16.31 -16.62 -16.57
N SER A 244 -17.53 -16.74 -17.10
CA SER A 244 -18.46 -17.83 -16.78
C SER A 244 -17.92 -19.19 -17.21
N GLU A 245 -17.23 -19.26 -18.35
CA GLU A 245 -16.59 -20.49 -18.82
C GLU A 245 -15.40 -20.89 -17.94
N ALA A 246 -14.58 -19.93 -17.50
CA ALA A 246 -13.49 -20.17 -16.56
C ALA A 246 -14.02 -20.71 -15.22
N ASP A 247 -15.11 -20.14 -14.70
CA ASP A 247 -15.78 -20.61 -13.49
C ASP A 247 -16.31 -22.07 -13.67
N ALA A 248 -16.97 -22.37 -14.80
CA ALA A 248 -17.45 -23.70 -15.09
C ALA A 248 -16.31 -24.73 -15.11
N ARG A 249 -15.18 -24.42 -15.73
CA ARG A 249 -13.97 -25.27 -15.76
C ARG A 249 -13.37 -25.45 -14.37
N MET A 250 -13.29 -24.41 -13.56
CA MET A 250 -12.85 -24.48 -12.16
C MET A 250 -13.78 -25.42 -11.36
N TYR A 251 -15.09 -25.30 -11.57
CA TYR A 251 -16.05 -26.17 -10.89
C TYR A 251 -15.92 -27.65 -11.29
N GLU A 252 -15.59 -27.96 -12.54
CA GLU A 252 -15.28 -29.32 -13.00
C GLU A 252 -14.02 -29.87 -12.31
N ASP A 253 -12.96 -29.07 -12.22
CA ASP A 253 -11.73 -29.44 -11.50
C ASP A 253 -12.01 -29.67 -10.01
N LYS A 254 -12.80 -28.79 -9.38
CA LYS A 254 -13.28 -28.94 -8.00
C LYS A 254 -14.01 -30.28 -7.78
N ARG A 255 -14.90 -30.66 -8.70
CA ARG A 255 -15.60 -31.94 -8.64
C ARG A 255 -14.65 -33.12 -8.78
N ALA A 256 -13.70 -33.06 -9.71
CA ALA A 256 -12.68 -34.09 -9.91
C ALA A 256 -11.84 -34.32 -8.66
N TYR A 257 -11.42 -33.23 -8.02
CA TYR A 257 -10.67 -33.26 -6.76
C TYR A 257 -11.46 -34.01 -5.66
N TYR A 258 -12.71 -33.59 -5.39
CA TYR A 258 -13.53 -34.25 -4.36
C TYR A 258 -13.91 -35.72 -4.71
N ALA A 259 -14.04 -36.06 -5.99
CA ALA A 259 -14.25 -37.43 -6.40
C ALA A 259 -13.06 -38.35 -6.06
N LYS A 260 -11.83 -37.83 -6.21
CA LYS A 260 -10.59 -38.52 -5.82
C LYS A 260 -10.40 -38.56 -4.29
N ASN A 261 -10.86 -37.53 -3.58
CA ASN A 261 -10.67 -37.35 -2.13
C ASN A 261 -12.01 -37.49 -1.39
N ARG A 262 -12.69 -38.64 -1.56
CA ARG A 262 -14.05 -38.90 -1.03
C ARG A 262 -14.25 -38.60 0.46
N GLN A 263 -13.19 -38.68 1.27
CA GLN A 263 -13.22 -38.34 2.71
C GLN A 263 -13.42 -36.87 2.99
N LEU A 264 -13.09 -35.99 2.02
CA LEU A 264 -13.17 -34.52 2.12
C LEU A 264 -14.51 -33.97 1.60
N ASP A 265 -15.34 -34.80 0.93
CA ASP A 265 -16.64 -34.38 0.35
C ASP A 265 -17.75 -34.36 1.39
N ARG A 266 -18.04 -33.17 1.97
CA ARG A 266 -19.13 -32.97 2.94
C ARG A 266 -20.54 -32.91 2.33
N ARG A 267 -20.70 -32.90 0.99
CA ARG A 267 -22.03 -32.85 0.37
C ARG A 267 -22.79 -34.20 0.48
N ARG A 268 -22.14 -35.23 1.00
CA ARG A 268 -22.74 -36.58 1.19
C ARG A 268 -23.10 -36.88 2.64
N ARG A 269 -23.02 -35.92 3.56
CA ARG A 269 -23.50 -36.09 4.95
C ARG A 269 -24.72 -35.23 5.23
#